data_ff449b6d7f864b98aa899640e606ff94
#
_entry.id   ff449b6d7f864b98aa899640e606ff94
#
_cell.length_a   1.000
_cell.length_b   1.000
_cell.length_c   1.000
_cell.angle_alpha   90.00
_cell.angle_beta   90.00
_cell.angle_gamma   90.00
#
_symmetry.space_group_name_H-M   'P 1'
#
loop_
_entity.id
_entity.type
_entity.pdbx_description
1 polymer ?
#
loop_
_entity_poly.entity_id
_entity_poly.type
_entity_poly.pdbx_seq_one_letter_code
_entity_poly.pdbx_strand_id
1 'polypeptide(L)'
;MWHKIAGRLARNYTVVAADLRGYGDSGKPSSGPDVFHLPYSKHKMAADMVTVLRYLVFEKFNVCGHDRGGRVAHRMALDHPDKVLRIAVLDIVPTYKIYMETDRHIAEDYYHWFFLIQPFDYPERMIGNDVPYYLSKKMGKYSFGKDVFTAAAAAEYLRCFSNPETIHCSCEDYRVAATIDLEHDNVDIGTKLTMPLLVRGAKKERWNATMMYLPHGANRLTT
;
A
#
# COMPACT_ATOMS: atom_id res chain seq x y z
N MET A 1 10.91 -1.92 -5.43
CA MET A 1 10.03 -1.29 -6.42
C MET A 1 10.63 0.02 -6.98
N TRP A 2 11.06 0.94 -6.14
CA TRP A 2 11.49 2.29 -6.54
C TRP A 2 12.85 2.38 -7.26
N HIS A 3 13.63 1.29 -7.35
CA HIS A 3 14.99 1.25 -7.87
C HIS A 3 15.16 1.87 -9.28
N LYS A 4 14.12 1.81 -10.14
CA LYS A 4 14.18 2.37 -11.50
C LYS A 4 14.02 3.90 -11.53
N ILE A 5 13.45 4.52 -10.49
CA ILE A 5 13.15 5.96 -10.48
C ILE A 5 13.81 6.72 -9.34
N ALA A 6 14.19 6.07 -8.26
CA ALA A 6 14.79 6.71 -7.09
C ALA A 6 16.05 7.52 -7.46
N GLY A 7 16.95 6.97 -8.27
CA GLY A 7 18.16 7.67 -8.71
C GLY A 7 17.88 8.90 -9.59
N ARG A 8 16.76 8.93 -10.32
CA ARG A 8 16.34 10.11 -11.07
C ARG A 8 15.80 11.19 -10.15
N LEU A 9 15.01 10.81 -9.16
CA LEU A 9 14.48 11.74 -8.14
C LEU A 9 15.59 12.29 -7.26
N ALA A 10 16.60 11.49 -6.95
CA ALA A 10 17.74 11.88 -6.13
C ALA A 10 18.61 13.00 -6.75
N ARG A 11 18.39 13.35 -8.01
CA ARG A 11 19.04 14.51 -8.63
C ARG A 11 18.56 15.85 -8.04
N ASN A 12 17.32 15.88 -7.51
CA ASN A 12 16.68 17.10 -7.05
C ASN A 12 16.13 17.00 -5.62
N TYR A 13 16.12 15.78 -5.03
CA TYR A 13 15.54 15.52 -3.71
C TYR A 13 16.42 14.56 -2.92
N THR A 14 16.41 14.67 -1.61
CA THR A 14 16.78 13.55 -0.76
C THR A 14 15.65 12.52 -0.82
N VAL A 15 15.95 11.32 -1.26
CA VAL A 15 14.95 10.24 -1.45
C VAL A 15 15.09 9.22 -0.33
N VAL A 16 14.02 9.03 0.43
CA VAL A 16 13.89 7.97 1.43
C VAL A 16 12.91 6.94 0.89
N ALA A 17 13.39 5.73 0.60
CA ALA A 17 12.57 4.60 0.20
C ALA A 17 12.54 3.61 1.36
N ALA A 18 11.38 3.47 2.00
CA ALA A 18 11.20 2.61 3.17
C ALA A 18 10.33 1.41 2.85
N ASP A 19 10.66 0.27 3.42
CA ASP A 19 9.73 -0.86 3.52
C ASP A 19 8.77 -0.59 4.70
N LEU A 20 7.49 -0.82 4.50
CA LEU A 20 6.50 -0.73 5.57
C LEU A 20 6.74 -1.82 6.62
N ARG A 21 6.27 -1.59 7.87
CA ARG A 21 6.30 -2.66 8.88
C ARG A 21 5.69 -3.93 8.30
N GLY A 22 6.28 -5.07 8.62
CA GLY A 22 5.88 -6.38 8.11
C GLY A 22 6.47 -6.75 6.74
N TYR A 23 7.03 -5.80 6.00
CA TYR A 23 7.57 -6.02 4.66
C TYR A 23 9.09 -5.83 4.61
N GLY A 24 9.71 -6.45 3.60
CA GLY A 24 11.14 -6.36 3.38
C GLY A 24 11.94 -6.74 4.63
N ASP A 25 12.92 -5.93 4.95
CA ASP A 25 13.76 -6.08 6.15
C ASP A 25 13.25 -5.24 7.34
N SER A 26 12.10 -4.55 7.20
CA SER A 26 11.47 -3.82 8.30
C SER A 26 10.94 -4.75 9.39
N GLY A 27 10.82 -4.23 10.61
CA GLY A 27 10.32 -4.96 11.78
C GLY A 27 8.94 -5.58 11.55
N LYS A 28 8.73 -6.75 12.15
CA LYS A 28 7.53 -7.57 12.03
C LYS A 28 6.89 -7.76 13.41
N PRO A 29 6.24 -6.69 13.96
CA PRO A 29 5.63 -6.78 15.28
C PRO A 29 4.50 -7.81 15.28
N SER A 30 4.39 -8.57 16.36
CA SER A 30 3.26 -9.48 16.55
C SER A 30 1.95 -8.71 16.69
N SER A 31 0.88 -9.20 16.08
CA SER A 31 -0.48 -8.70 16.31
C SER A 31 -1.01 -9.15 17.68
N GLY A 32 -0.42 -10.19 18.28
CA GLY A 32 -0.93 -10.81 19.48
C GLY A 32 -2.35 -11.36 19.26
N PRO A 33 -3.18 -11.41 20.31
CA PRO A 33 -4.57 -11.84 20.23
C PRO A 33 -5.52 -10.73 19.73
N ASP A 34 -5.00 -9.66 19.14
CA ASP A 34 -5.78 -8.51 18.69
C ASP A 34 -6.63 -8.85 17.46
N VAL A 35 -7.92 -9.00 17.67
CA VAL A 35 -8.89 -9.29 16.60
C VAL A 35 -9.08 -8.16 15.61
N PHE A 36 -8.63 -6.95 15.91
CA PHE A 36 -8.68 -5.79 15.03
C PHE A 36 -7.40 -5.58 14.21
N HIS A 37 -6.36 -6.39 14.48
CA HIS A 37 -5.07 -6.31 13.76
C HIS A 37 -4.41 -4.92 13.82
N LEU A 38 -4.67 -4.14 14.88
CA LEU A 38 -4.26 -2.75 15.08
C LEU A 38 -2.78 -2.45 14.77
N PRO A 39 -1.81 -3.33 15.11
CA PRO A 39 -0.41 -3.09 14.80
C PRO A 39 -0.15 -2.83 13.31
N TYR A 40 -1.00 -3.33 12.41
CA TYR A 40 -0.85 -3.19 10.96
C TYR A 40 -1.79 -2.14 10.34
N SER A 41 -2.49 -1.34 11.17
CA SER A 41 -3.36 -0.28 10.67
C SER A 41 -2.58 0.79 9.88
N LYS A 42 -3.26 1.43 8.94
CA LYS A 42 -2.64 2.50 8.14
C LYS A 42 -2.24 3.69 8.98
N HIS A 43 -2.94 3.96 10.10
CA HIS A 43 -2.51 4.93 11.10
C HIS A 43 -1.14 4.59 11.69
N LYS A 44 -0.93 3.33 12.09
CA LYS A 44 0.35 2.90 12.66
C LYS A 44 1.47 2.94 11.64
N MET A 45 1.21 2.47 10.41
CA MET A 45 2.19 2.52 9.33
C MET A 45 2.55 3.97 8.94
N ALA A 46 1.57 4.86 8.90
CA ALA A 46 1.80 6.28 8.65
C ALA A 46 2.67 6.92 9.76
N ALA A 47 2.36 6.63 11.02
CA ALA A 47 3.14 7.11 12.16
C ALA A 47 4.59 6.61 12.15
N ASP A 48 4.84 5.37 11.70
CA ASP A 48 6.20 4.85 11.50
C ASP A 48 6.97 5.70 10.50
N MET A 49 6.38 5.97 9.34
CA MET A 49 7.06 6.74 8.29
C MET A 49 7.36 8.16 8.73
N VAL A 50 6.43 8.80 9.43
CA VAL A 50 6.66 10.13 10.03
C VAL A 50 7.79 10.07 11.06
N THR A 51 7.85 9.02 11.86
CA THR A 51 8.90 8.83 12.86
C THR A 51 10.28 8.64 12.22
N VAL A 52 10.35 7.81 11.17
CA VAL A 52 11.59 7.61 10.39
C VAL A 52 12.08 8.94 9.80
N LEU A 53 11.17 9.71 9.17
CA LEU A 53 11.54 10.99 8.57
C LEU A 53 12.00 12.00 9.60
N ARG A 54 11.35 12.05 10.77
CA ARG A 54 11.79 12.89 11.89
C ARG A 54 13.16 12.47 12.42
N TYR A 55 13.43 11.16 12.53
CA TYR A 55 14.76 10.66 12.91
C TYR A 55 15.84 11.07 11.91
N LEU A 56 15.49 11.15 10.63
CA LEU A 56 16.33 11.65 9.55
C LEU A 56 16.35 13.19 9.45
N VAL A 57 15.75 13.89 10.43
CA VAL A 57 15.70 15.36 10.53
C VAL A 57 14.87 16.03 9.42
N PHE A 58 13.87 15.32 8.87
CA PHE A 58 12.91 15.87 7.91
C PHE A 58 11.57 16.13 8.59
N GLU A 59 11.28 17.40 8.92
CA GLU A 59 10.02 17.79 9.55
C GLU A 59 8.86 17.91 8.56
N LYS A 60 9.15 18.25 7.29
CA LYS A 60 8.18 18.35 6.21
C LYS A 60 8.73 17.66 4.97
N PHE A 61 7.84 16.98 4.24
CA PHE A 61 8.25 16.14 3.10
C PHE A 61 7.15 16.01 2.05
N ASN A 62 7.55 15.59 0.86
CA ASN A 62 6.63 15.08 -0.16
C ASN A 62 6.54 13.56 -0.02
N VAL A 63 5.35 12.99 -0.22
CA VAL A 63 5.15 11.55 -0.16
C VAL A 63 4.66 11.01 -1.49
N CYS A 64 5.18 9.86 -1.88
CA CYS A 64 4.72 9.12 -3.05
C CYS A 64 4.48 7.67 -2.64
N GLY A 65 3.28 7.17 -2.85
CA GLY A 65 2.92 5.80 -2.51
C GLY A 65 2.26 5.06 -3.68
N HIS A 66 2.49 3.75 -3.74
CA HIS A 66 1.87 2.83 -4.68
C HIS A 66 1.31 1.63 -3.92
N ASP A 67 0.19 1.07 -4.36
CA ASP A 67 -0.48 -0.08 -3.75
C ASP A 67 -0.69 0.11 -2.24
N ARG A 68 -0.21 -0.80 -1.38
CA ARG A 68 -0.31 -0.67 0.09
C ARG A 68 0.34 0.63 0.57
N GLY A 69 1.50 0.98 0.03
CA GLY A 69 2.18 2.25 0.33
C GLY A 69 1.38 3.49 -0.09
N GLY A 70 0.56 3.40 -1.12
CA GLY A 70 -0.35 4.49 -1.52
C GLY A 70 -1.44 4.74 -0.47
N ARG A 71 -1.96 3.68 0.15
CA ARG A 71 -2.95 3.77 1.23
C ARG A 71 -2.35 4.36 2.50
N VAL A 72 -1.11 3.95 2.82
CA VAL A 72 -0.35 4.56 3.93
C VAL A 72 -0.07 6.04 3.66
N ALA A 73 0.32 6.41 2.44
CA ALA A 73 0.55 7.80 2.06
C ALA A 73 -0.72 8.65 2.18
N HIS A 74 -1.87 8.10 1.76
CA HIS A 74 -3.18 8.76 1.93
C HIS A 74 -3.51 8.97 3.41
N ARG A 75 -3.38 7.93 4.23
CA ARG A 75 -3.61 8.02 5.68
C ARG A 75 -2.64 9.02 6.34
N MET A 76 -1.37 9.01 5.94
CA MET A 76 -0.37 9.96 6.43
C MET A 76 -0.75 11.42 6.13
N ALA A 77 -1.31 11.68 4.95
CA ALA A 77 -1.73 13.02 4.56
C ALA A 77 -2.96 13.50 5.36
N LEU A 78 -3.85 12.59 5.78
CA LEU A 78 -4.97 12.90 6.66
C LEU A 78 -4.51 13.14 8.10
N ASP A 79 -3.66 12.27 8.64
CA ASP A 79 -3.22 12.32 10.04
C ASP A 79 -2.19 13.43 10.33
N HIS A 80 -1.37 13.78 9.33
CA HIS A 80 -0.25 14.70 9.47
C HIS A 80 -0.24 15.77 8.37
N PRO A 81 -1.33 16.54 8.21
CA PRO A 81 -1.44 17.53 7.13
C PRO A 81 -0.42 18.68 7.26
N ASP A 82 0.12 18.89 8.47
CA ASP A 82 1.17 19.87 8.76
C ASP A 82 2.56 19.43 8.26
N LYS A 83 2.77 18.12 8.03
CA LYS A 83 4.04 17.52 7.63
C LYS A 83 4.10 17.18 6.13
N VAL A 84 2.98 16.79 5.54
CA VAL A 84 2.91 16.40 4.13
C VAL A 84 2.73 17.64 3.25
N LEU A 85 3.78 17.99 2.49
CA LEU A 85 3.75 19.15 1.58
C LEU A 85 2.97 18.85 0.28
N ARG A 86 3.15 17.66 -0.27
CA ARG A 86 2.49 17.17 -1.48
C ARG A 86 2.38 15.65 -1.42
N ILE A 87 1.34 15.10 -2.02
CA ILE A 87 1.13 13.66 -2.09
C ILE A 87 0.97 13.20 -3.53
N ALA A 88 1.59 12.07 -3.89
CA ALA A 88 1.30 11.34 -5.10
C ALA A 88 0.86 9.92 -4.77
N VAL A 89 -0.28 9.49 -5.30
CA VAL A 89 -0.77 8.12 -5.19
C VAL A 89 -0.81 7.49 -6.58
N LEU A 90 -0.22 6.30 -6.66
CA LEU A 90 -0.03 5.60 -7.91
C LEU A 90 -0.84 4.30 -7.89
N ASP A 91 -1.72 4.17 -8.88
CA ASP A 91 -2.46 2.95 -9.21
C ASP A 91 -3.19 2.33 -8.02
N ILE A 92 -3.90 3.17 -7.25
CA ILE A 92 -4.71 2.77 -6.10
C ILE A 92 -6.08 3.44 -6.10
N VAL A 93 -7.01 2.76 -5.49
CA VAL A 93 -8.34 3.26 -5.11
C VAL A 93 -8.45 3.19 -3.57
N PRO A 94 -9.13 4.12 -2.89
CA PRO A 94 -9.33 4.06 -1.45
C PRO A 94 -9.86 2.71 -0.98
N THR A 95 -9.35 2.21 0.14
CA THR A 95 -9.69 0.88 0.69
C THR A 95 -11.19 0.73 0.92
N TYR A 96 -11.80 1.72 1.57
CA TYR A 96 -13.23 1.77 1.83
C TYR A 96 -14.05 1.59 0.54
N LYS A 97 -13.68 2.33 -0.52
CA LYS A 97 -14.40 2.28 -1.80
C LYS A 97 -14.32 0.88 -2.43
N ILE A 98 -13.15 0.23 -2.39
CA ILE A 98 -13.01 -1.14 -2.92
C ILE A 98 -13.98 -2.09 -2.22
N TYR A 99 -14.00 -2.10 -0.88
CA TYR A 99 -14.86 -3.02 -0.15
C TYR A 99 -16.35 -2.72 -0.33
N MET A 100 -16.73 -1.42 -0.35
CA MET A 100 -18.15 -1.04 -0.47
C MET A 100 -18.71 -1.20 -1.88
N GLU A 101 -17.87 -1.12 -2.93
CA GLU A 101 -18.30 -1.18 -4.33
C GLU A 101 -17.83 -2.48 -5.02
N THR A 102 -17.46 -3.49 -4.26
CA THR A 102 -17.03 -4.78 -4.83
C THR A 102 -18.14 -5.43 -5.63
N ASP A 103 -17.86 -5.64 -6.89
CA ASP A 103 -18.67 -6.43 -7.81
C ASP A 103 -17.93 -7.72 -8.22
N ARG A 104 -18.56 -8.52 -9.11
CA ARG A 104 -17.94 -9.73 -9.62
C ARG A 104 -16.57 -9.49 -10.25
N HIS A 105 -16.41 -8.39 -10.99
CA HIS A 105 -15.16 -8.10 -11.69
C HIS A 105 -14.04 -7.73 -10.71
N ILE A 106 -14.36 -6.94 -9.69
CA ILE A 106 -13.41 -6.63 -8.62
C ILE A 106 -13.02 -7.90 -7.88
N ALA A 107 -13.98 -8.76 -7.56
CA ALA A 107 -13.70 -10.01 -6.87
C ALA A 107 -12.81 -10.96 -7.68
N GLU A 108 -13.02 -11.04 -9.02
CA GLU A 108 -12.19 -11.83 -9.93
C GLU A 108 -10.76 -11.26 -10.05
N ASP A 109 -10.62 -9.95 -10.19
CA ASP A 109 -9.33 -9.29 -10.40
C ASP A 109 -8.53 -9.17 -9.11
N TYR A 110 -9.21 -8.86 -8.01
CA TYR A 110 -8.62 -8.63 -6.69
C TYR A 110 -8.97 -9.75 -5.69
N TYR A 111 -9.16 -11.00 -6.16
CA TYR A 111 -9.50 -12.15 -5.32
C TYR A 111 -8.63 -12.29 -4.07
N HIS A 112 -7.37 -11.86 -4.16
CA HIS A 112 -6.42 -11.94 -3.05
C HIS A 112 -6.80 -11.05 -1.87
N TRP A 113 -7.59 -9.99 -2.06
CA TRP A 113 -8.11 -9.18 -0.97
C TRP A 113 -9.02 -10.01 -0.06
N PHE A 114 -9.80 -10.93 -0.65
CA PHE A 114 -10.73 -11.80 0.06
C PHE A 114 -10.06 -13.10 0.54
N PHE A 115 -8.98 -13.51 -0.09
CA PHE A 115 -8.17 -14.65 0.34
C PHE A 115 -7.29 -14.29 1.54
N LEU A 116 -6.56 -13.18 1.49
CA LEU A 116 -5.59 -12.81 2.52
C LEU A 116 -6.23 -12.39 3.86
N ILE A 117 -7.51 -12.03 3.85
CA ILE A 117 -8.26 -11.72 5.08
C ILE A 117 -8.80 -12.95 5.81
N GLN A 118 -8.67 -14.15 5.23
CA GLN A 118 -9.15 -15.35 5.89
C GLN A 118 -8.43 -15.57 7.22
N PRO A 119 -9.07 -16.28 8.19
CA PRO A 119 -8.48 -16.52 9.50
C PRO A 119 -7.10 -17.16 9.43
N PHE A 120 -6.27 -16.80 10.39
CA PHE A 120 -4.99 -17.49 10.63
C PHE A 120 -5.25 -18.98 10.93
N ASP A 121 -4.51 -19.93 10.35
CA ASP A 121 -3.29 -19.79 9.54
C ASP A 121 -3.53 -20.17 8.05
N TYR A 122 -4.78 -20.04 7.60
CA TYR A 122 -5.18 -20.59 6.30
C TYR A 122 -4.41 -19.96 5.12
N PRO A 123 -4.41 -18.63 4.90
CA PRO A 123 -3.65 -18.04 3.79
C PRO A 123 -2.14 -18.20 3.99
N GLU A 124 -1.65 -18.11 5.21
CA GLU A 124 -0.23 -18.25 5.52
C GLU A 124 0.30 -19.64 5.11
N ARG A 125 -0.43 -20.70 5.43
CA ARG A 125 -0.04 -22.08 5.05
C ARG A 125 -0.13 -22.30 3.56
N MET A 126 -1.20 -21.82 2.93
CA MET A 126 -1.36 -21.98 1.48
C MET A 126 -0.25 -21.28 0.70
N ILE A 127 0.14 -20.08 1.12
CA ILE A 127 1.24 -19.33 0.49
C ILE A 127 2.60 -19.96 0.82
N GLY A 128 2.82 -20.27 2.08
CA GLY A 128 4.09 -20.80 2.57
C GLY A 128 4.46 -22.16 2.01
N ASN A 129 3.46 -22.93 1.53
CA ASN A 129 3.68 -24.22 0.90
C ASN A 129 4.48 -24.14 -0.43
N ASP A 130 4.25 -23.06 -1.21
CA ASP A 130 5.02 -22.82 -2.45
C ASP A 130 5.10 -21.30 -2.75
N VAL A 131 5.96 -20.62 -2.01
CA VAL A 131 6.17 -19.17 -2.14
C VAL A 131 6.64 -18.76 -3.54
N PRO A 132 7.59 -19.48 -4.19
CA PRO A 132 8.03 -19.13 -5.54
C PRO A 132 6.87 -19.17 -6.55
N TYR A 133 6.03 -20.21 -6.49
CA TYR A 133 4.88 -20.33 -7.36
C TYR A 133 3.88 -19.19 -7.11
N TYR A 134 3.53 -18.94 -5.84
CA TYR A 134 2.60 -17.86 -5.47
C TYR A 134 3.07 -16.51 -6.02
N LEU A 135 4.33 -16.13 -5.77
CA LEU A 135 4.88 -14.87 -6.26
C LEU A 135 4.91 -14.81 -7.78
N SER A 136 5.28 -15.89 -8.45
CA SER A 136 5.30 -15.93 -9.92
C SER A 136 3.94 -15.64 -10.52
N LYS A 137 2.87 -16.18 -9.93
CA LYS A 137 1.48 -15.92 -10.36
C LYS A 137 1.02 -14.51 -10.03
N LYS A 138 1.38 -14.00 -8.85
CA LYS A 138 1.03 -12.64 -8.45
C LYS A 138 1.73 -11.61 -9.34
N MET A 139 3.03 -11.72 -9.52
CA MET A 139 3.82 -10.81 -10.34
C MET A 139 3.46 -10.95 -11.82
N GLY A 140 3.28 -12.17 -12.33
CA GLY A 140 2.94 -12.46 -13.71
C GLY A 140 1.59 -11.88 -14.13
N LYS A 141 0.58 -11.91 -13.27
CA LYS A 141 -0.76 -11.33 -13.54
C LYS A 141 -0.66 -9.84 -13.90
N TYR A 142 0.18 -9.08 -13.21
CA TYR A 142 0.31 -7.64 -13.42
C TYR A 142 1.39 -7.25 -14.43
N SER A 143 2.17 -8.20 -14.94
CA SER A 143 3.19 -7.93 -15.96
C SER A 143 2.64 -7.87 -17.39
N PHE A 144 1.39 -8.30 -17.62
CA PHE A 144 0.76 -8.35 -18.95
C PHE A 144 1.62 -9.09 -20.00
N GLY A 145 2.32 -10.14 -19.60
CA GLY A 145 3.21 -10.91 -20.48
C GLY A 145 4.51 -10.20 -20.84
N LYS A 146 4.81 -9.06 -20.21
CA LYS A 146 6.08 -8.34 -20.38
C LYS A 146 7.02 -8.68 -19.23
N ASP A 147 8.30 -8.77 -19.53
CA ASP A 147 9.35 -8.90 -18.51
C ASP A 147 9.63 -7.53 -17.88
N VAL A 148 8.75 -7.15 -16.92
CA VAL A 148 8.84 -5.86 -16.21
C VAL A 148 9.75 -5.91 -14.99
N PHE A 149 10.01 -7.11 -14.48
CA PHE A 149 10.87 -7.35 -13.33
C PHE A 149 12.23 -7.83 -13.79
N THR A 150 13.30 -7.18 -13.34
CA THR A 150 14.65 -7.71 -13.54
C THR A 150 14.85 -8.96 -12.66
N ALA A 151 15.74 -9.86 -13.07
CA ALA A 151 16.08 -11.06 -12.29
C ALA A 151 16.51 -10.70 -10.86
N ALA A 152 17.31 -9.64 -10.70
CA ALA A 152 17.72 -9.15 -9.39
C ALA A 152 16.54 -8.67 -8.53
N ALA A 153 15.59 -7.94 -9.12
CA ALA A 153 14.40 -7.48 -8.39
C ALA A 153 13.50 -8.67 -7.99
N ALA A 154 13.31 -9.64 -8.90
CA ALA A 154 12.51 -10.84 -8.62
C ALA A 154 13.15 -11.69 -7.51
N ALA A 155 14.47 -11.86 -7.54
CA ALA A 155 15.21 -12.58 -6.49
C ALA A 155 15.06 -11.89 -5.12
N GLU A 156 15.12 -10.55 -5.08
CA GLU A 156 14.96 -9.79 -3.84
C GLU A 156 13.53 -9.88 -3.30
N TYR A 157 12.51 -9.82 -4.15
CA TYR A 157 11.12 -10.02 -3.73
C TYR A 157 10.89 -11.42 -3.17
N LEU A 158 11.48 -12.45 -3.82
CA LEU A 158 11.41 -13.81 -3.32
C LEU A 158 12.13 -13.95 -1.97
N ARG A 159 13.33 -13.38 -1.83
CA ARG A 159 14.09 -13.40 -0.57
C ARG A 159 13.26 -12.85 0.58
N CYS A 160 12.72 -11.65 0.40
CA CYS A 160 11.93 -10.98 1.44
C CYS A 160 10.64 -11.73 1.76
N PHE A 161 9.93 -12.18 0.74
CA PHE A 161 8.62 -12.80 0.93
C PHE A 161 8.70 -14.28 1.35
N SER A 162 9.85 -14.94 1.22
CA SER A 162 10.07 -16.30 1.73
C SER A 162 10.16 -16.39 3.27
N ASN A 163 10.24 -15.25 3.96
CA ASN A 163 10.16 -15.24 5.41
C ASN A 163 8.70 -15.46 5.85
N PRO A 164 8.41 -16.53 6.65
CA PRO A 164 7.05 -16.81 7.12
C PRO A 164 6.40 -15.65 7.89
N GLU A 165 7.19 -14.88 8.64
CA GLU A 165 6.70 -13.69 9.33
C GLU A 165 6.24 -12.62 8.34
N THR A 166 6.94 -12.43 7.21
CA THR A 166 6.51 -11.50 6.16
C THR A 166 5.19 -11.93 5.53
N ILE A 167 5.01 -13.23 5.31
CA ILE A 167 3.73 -13.77 4.81
C ILE A 167 2.62 -13.47 5.80
N HIS A 168 2.83 -13.77 7.08
CA HIS A 168 1.85 -13.47 8.14
C HIS A 168 1.53 -11.97 8.20
N CYS A 169 2.56 -11.11 8.25
CA CYS A 169 2.37 -9.66 8.31
C CYS A 169 1.62 -9.13 7.07
N SER A 170 1.85 -9.72 5.89
CA SER A 170 1.09 -9.34 4.71
C SER A 170 -0.39 -9.70 4.85
N CYS A 171 -0.73 -10.83 5.46
CA CYS A 171 -2.12 -11.18 5.78
C CYS A 171 -2.72 -10.23 6.81
N GLU A 172 -1.96 -9.88 7.86
CA GLU A 172 -2.39 -8.91 8.87
C GLU A 172 -2.69 -7.53 8.28
N ASP A 173 -1.87 -7.07 7.32
CA ASP A 173 -2.10 -5.82 6.59
C ASP A 173 -3.40 -5.84 5.78
N TYR A 174 -3.83 -7.00 5.26
CA TYR A 174 -5.12 -7.14 4.59
C TYR A 174 -6.27 -7.30 5.59
N ARG A 175 -6.08 -8.05 6.69
CA ARG A 175 -7.10 -8.21 7.75
C ARG A 175 -7.47 -6.87 8.37
N VAL A 176 -6.48 -6.05 8.71
CA VAL A 176 -6.73 -4.72 9.26
C VAL A 176 -7.45 -3.81 8.25
N ALA A 177 -7.14 -3.96 6.96
CA ALA A 177 -7.80 -3.21 5.90
C ALA A 177 -9.29 -3.56 5.74
N ALA A 178 -9.69 -4.79 6.12
CA ALA A 178 -11.07 -5.26 6.10
C ALA A 178 -11.81 -5.03 7.43
N THR A 179 -11.15 -4.50 8.44
CA THR A 179 -11.70 -4.26 9.78
C THR A 179 -11.54 -2.79 10.18
N ILE A 180 -10.60 -2.50 11.07
CA ILE A 180 -10.47 -1.18 11.69
C ILE A 180 -10.11 -0.05 10.70
N ASP A 181 -9.36 -0.34 9.62
CA ASP A 181 -9.08 0.68 8.61
C ASP A 181 -10.36 1.14 7.88
N LEU A 182 -11.37 0.26 7.71
CA LEU A 182 -12.68 0.67 7.16
C LEU A 182 -13.43 1.61 8.11
N GLU A 183 -13.33 1.36 9.42
CA GLU A 183 -13.93 2.24 10.43
C GLU A 183 -13.25 3.61 10.42
N HIS A 184 -11.92 3.64 10.36
CA HIS A 184 -11.15 4.88 10.24
C HIS A 184 -11.50 5.64 8.96
N ASP A 185 -11.53 4.96 7.81
CA ASP A 185 -11.89 5.58 6.54
C ASP A 185 -13.32 6.12 6.55
N ASN A 186 -14.26 5.41 7.20
CA ASN A 186 -15.65 5.83 7.32
C ASN A 186 -15.80 7.12 8.15
N VAL A 187 -15.03 7.26 9.24
CA VAL A 187 -15.01 8.49 10.04
C VAL A 187 -14.51 9.68 9.22
N ASP A 188 -13.54 9.44 8.34
CA ASP A 188 -12.90 10.47 7.53
C ASP A 188 -13.59 10.72 6.17
N ILE A 189 -14.71 10.04 5.88
CA ILE A 189 -15.50 10.31 4.67
C ILE A 189 -15.87 11.79 4.61
N GLY A 190 -15.45 12.47 3.53
CA GLY A 190 -15.68 13.91 3.35
C GLY A 190 -14.55 14.80 3.85
N THR A 191 -13.58 14.27 4.61
CA THR A 191 -12.38 15.02 4.97
C THR A 191 -11.51 15.26 3.75
N LYS A 192 -11.18 16.52 3.48
CA LYS A 192 -10.41 16.92 2.30
C LYS A 192 -8.94 17.04 2.63
N LEU A 193 -8.09 16.53 1.75
CA LEU A 193 -6.67 16.81 1.79
C LEU A 193 -6.41 18.30 1.51
N THR A 194 -5.59 18.92 2.34
CA THR A 194 -5.29 20.35 2.24
C THR A 194 -4.08 20.67 1.35
N MET A 195 -3.28 19.64 1.01
CA MET A 195 -2.09 19.74 0.18
C MET A 195 -2.36 19.30 -1.27
N PRO A 196 -1.52 19.71 -2.24
CA PRO A 196 -1.61 19.24 -3.62
C PRO A 196 -1.51 17.72 -3.73
N LEU A 197 -2.41 17.12 -4.51
CA LEU A 197 -2.52 15.70 -4.74
C LEU A 197 -2.35 15.38 -6.23
N LEU A 198 -1.44 14.44 -6.53
CA LEU A 198 -1.32 13.80 -7.83
C LEU A 198 -1.88 12.38 -7.75
N VAL A 199 -2.85 12.07 -8.60
CA VAL A 199 -3.35 10.70 -8.79
C VAL A 199 -2.96 10.21 -10.17
N ARG A 200 -2.29 9.06 -10.25
CA ARG A 200 -1.93 8.40 -11.52
C ARG A 200 -2.36 6.95 -11.48
N GLY A 201 -3.14 6.53 -12.46
CA GLY A 201 -3.55 5.15 -12.66
C GLY A 201 -3.14 4.62 -14.03
N ALA A 202 -3.07 3.30 -14.19
CA ALA A 202 -2.79 2.65 -15.46
C ALA A 202 -3.97 2.84 -16.42
N LYS A 203 -3.65 3.10 -17.70
CA LYS A 203 -4.63 3.43 -18.75
C LYS A 203 -5.60 2.28 -19.11
N LYS A 204 -5.31 1.05 -18.64
CA LYS A 204 -6.06 -0.18 -18.94
C LYS A 204 -6.88 -0.73 -17.78
N GLU A 205 -6.76 -0.18 -16.60
CA GLU A 205 -7.62 -0.62 -15.52
C GLU A 205 -9.01 -0.02 -15.72
N ARG A 206 -10.03 -0.85 -15.52
CA ARG A 206 -11.46 -0.48 -15.58
C ARG A 206 -11.88 0.55 -14.50
N TRP A 207 -10.92 0.96 -13.71
CA TRP A 207 -11.07 2.05 -12.77
C TRP A 207 -11.16 3.36 -13.56
N ASN A 208 -12.37 3.67 -14.01
CA ASN A 208 -12.64 4.99 -14.57
C ASN A 208 -12.15 6.05 -13.60
N ALA A 209 -11.66 7.17 -14.14
CA ALA A 209 -11.28 8.35 -13.36
C ALA A 209 -12.36 8.74 -12.30
N THR A 210 -13.61 8.32 -12.50
CA THR A 210 -14.73 8.46 -11.58
C THR A 210 -14.56 7.64 -10.29
N MET A 211 -13.94 6.45 -10.33
CA MET A 211 -13.64 5.63 -9.14
C MET A 211 -12.42 6.13 -8.37
N MET A 212 -11.52 6.86 -9.02
CA MET A 212 -10.39 7.54 -8.40
C MET A 212 -10.77 8.88 -7.76
N TYR A 213 -12.07 9.22 -7.70
CA TYR A 213 -12.52 10.43 -7.04
C TYR A 213 -12.32 10.28 -5.53
N LEU A 214 -11.30 10.94 -5.06
CA LEU A 214 -11.24 11.38 -3.66
C LEU A 214 -12.41 12.33 -3.43
N PRO A 215 -12.98 12.38 -2.21
CA PRO A 215 -14.14 13.21 -1.92
C PRO A 215 -13.94 14.64 -2.45
N HIS A 216 -15.02 15.25 -2.91
CA HIS A 216 -15.07 16.55 -3.54
C HIS A 216 -14.12 17.59 -2.92
N GLY A 217 -13.15 18.07 -3.66
CA GLY A 217 -12.33 19.21 -3.31
C GLY A 217 -10.82 19.11 -3.56
N ALA A 218 -10.30 17.99 -4.08
CA ALA A 218 -8.90 17.93 -4.50
C ALA A 218 -8.72 18.79 -5.77
N ASN A 219 -7.88 19.82 -5.70
CA ASN A 219 -7.49 20.60 -6.88
C ASN A 219 -6.73 19.67 -7.85
N ARG A 220 -7.30 19.49 -9.05
CA ARG A 220 -6.62 18.81 -10.14
C ARG A 220 -5.44 19.68 -10.59
N LEU A 221 -4.23 19.18 -10.47
CA LEU A 221 -3.17 19.62 -11.36
C LEU A 221 -3.35 18.84 -12.67
N THR A 222 -3.93 19.49 -13.67
CA THR A 222 -4.03 19.00 -15.04
C THR A 222 -2.68 19.07 -15.72
N THR A 223 -2.38 18.03 -16.48
CA THR A 223 -1.40 17.68 -17.51
C THR A 223 -0.23 16.86 -17.07
#